data_db0bc112e4d84a555b49d26e79e077e9
#
_entry.id   db0bc112e4d84a555b49d26e79e077e9
#
_cell.length_a   1.000
_cell.length_b   1.000
_cell.length_c   1.000
_cell.angle_alpha   90.00
_cell.angle_beta   90.00
_cell.angle_gamma   90.00
#
_symmetry.space_group_name_H-M   'P 1'
#
loop_
_entity.id
_entity.type
_entity.pdbx_description
1 polymer ?
#
loop_
_entity_poly.entity_id
_entity_poly.type
_entity_poly.pdbx_seq_one_letter_code
_entity_poly.pdbx_strand_id
1 'polypeptide(L)'
;MNGLNALNMRQEPKRGAKLAEKLKCEKSSIHYLSILNGNTRGLVWTDDPTAPRLAVVYSYLLGGFQIMGTPLQTAEEYAAFRLFFENKVFPLAKDEFELSEFAYSADTEALSDMMRVVFFDKELFEQKQLVYRTAEEYSAAEMPFIHAAEGRPMRIRRASESFLRENAEFAGAYLPEILESYKSFADFLKHGFAFFVLEGENICGNIISNGEYNGCCIVGADTKAEYRRRGIASALLRTAIEFARERGNEIIWECAEENIPSVRTAESCGMHRCGEFFVRWFEFEPNTPQD
;
A
#
# COMPACT_ATOMS: atom_id res chain seq x y z
N MET A 1 10.69 -43.43 7.90
CA MET A 1 10.62 -42.13 8.63
C MET A 1 10.75 -41.07 7.56
N ASN A 2 9.63 -40.60 7.04
CA ASN A 2 9.63 -39.53 6.06
C ASN A 2 9.97 -38.24 6.78
N GLY A 3 11.10 -37.62 6.44
CA GLY A 3 11.49 -36.32 6.97
C GLY A 3 10.41 -35.32 6.65
N LEU A 4 9.69 -34.89 7.69
CA LEU A 4 8.80 -33.74 7.66
C LEU A 4 9.61 -32.56 7.15
N ASN A 5 9.27 -32.03 5.98
CA ASN A 5 9.85 -30.80 5.47
C ASN A 5 9.39 -29.67 6.42
N ALA A 6 10.26 -29.31 7.35
CA ALA A 6 10.02 -28.15 8.21
C ALA A 6 9.80 -26.93 7.29
N LEU A 7 8.80 -26.13 7.61
CA LEU A 7 8.55 -24.86 6.92
C LEU A 7 9.84 -24.03 6.87
N ASN A 8 10.28 -23.65 5.69
CA ASN A 8 11.52 -22.90 5.50
C ASN A 8 11.26 -21.67 4.63
N MET A 9 10.88 -20.57 5.28
CA MET A 9 10.64 -19.30 4.60
C MET A 9 11.94 -18.72 4.06
N ARG A 10 11.97 -18.41 2.76
CA ARG A 10 13.14 -17.86 2.05
C ARG A 10 12.78 -16.56 1.37
N GLN A 11 13.73 -15.62 1.38
CA GLN A 11 13.57 -14.36 0.65
C GLN A 11 13.67 -14.60 -0.85
N GLU A 12 12.69 -14.08 -1.60
CA GLU A 12 12.60 -14.20 -3.04
C GLU A 12 13.31 -13.03 -3.74
N PRO A 13 14.45 -13.25 -4.37
CA PRO A 13 15.18 -12.21 -5.10
C PRO A 13 14.50 -11.86 -6.45
N LYS A 14 13.73 -12.80 -7.01
CA LYS A 14 13.03 -12.64 -8.28
C LYS A 14 11.52 -12.62 -8.07
N ARG A 15 10.90 -11.52 -8.47
CA ARG A 15 9.46 -11.29 -8.44
C ARG A 15 8.92 -11.19 -9.85
N GLY A 16 7.62 -11.40 -10.04
CA GLY A 16 6.98 -11.30 -11.33
C GLY A 16 5.57 -11.87 -11.34
N ALA A 17 4.87 -11.68 -12.45
CA ALA A 17 3.45 -12.04 -12.63
C ALA A 17 3.11 -13.47 -12.18
N LYS A 18 3.99 -14.44 -12.41
CA LYS A 18 3.76 -15.84 -12.00
C LYS A 18 3.66 -16.02 -10.49
N LEU A 19 4.41 -15.25 -9.72
CA LEU A 19 4.35 -15.30 -8.24
C LEU A 19 3.06 -14.68 -7.72
N ALA A 20 2.71 -13.50 -8.23
CA ALA A 20 1.45 -12.83 -7.89
C ALA A 20 0.23 -13.71 -8.23
N GLU A 21 0.19 -14.30 -9.43
CA GLU A 21 -0.91 -15.18 -9.87
C GLU A 21 -1.10 -16.42 -8.99
N LYS A 22 -0.02 -16.98 -8.41
CA LYS A 22 -0.10 -18.15 -7.54
C LYS A 22 -0.62 -17.86 -6.15
N LEU A 23 -0.35 -16.66 -5.65
CA LEU A 23 -0.61 -16.29 -4.26
C LEU A 23 -1.85 -15.41 -4.08
N LYS A 24 -2.31 -14.72 -5.15
CA LYS A 24 -3.45 -13.82 -5.07
C LYS A 24 -4.75 -14.53 -4.76
N CYS A 25 -5.61 -13.85 -4.04
CA CYS A 25 -7.04 -14.14 -3.96
C CYS A 25 -7.85 -12.87 -4.32
N GLU A 26 -9.17 -12.98 -4.34
CA GLU A 26 -10.06 -11.86 -4.67
C GLU A 26 -9.89 -10.64 -3.75
N LYS A 27 -9.48 -10.88 -2.50
CA LYS A 27 -9.32 -9.83 -1.48
C LYS A 27 -7.89 -9.31 -1.34
N SER A 28 -6.94 -9.81 -2.15
CA SER A 28 -5.56 -9.36 -2.07
C SER A 28 -5.43 -7.88 -2.44
N SER A 29 -4.77 -7.09 -1.59
CA SER A 29 -4.51 -5.68 -1.87
C SER A 29 -3.61 -5.50 -3.10
N ILE A 30 -4.00 -4.58 -3.98
CA ILE A 30 -3.24 -4.21 -5.18
C ILE A 30 -1.83 -3.75 -4.83
N HIS A 31 -1.67 -3.10 -3.67
CA HIS A 31 -0.37 -2.65 -3.20
C HIS A 31 0.63 -3.81 -3.09
N TYR A 32 0.25 -4.90 -2.39
CA TYR A 32 1.12 -6.06 -2.22
C TYR A 32 1.24 -6.94 -3.47
N LEU A 33 0.18 -7.02 -4.28
CA LEU A 33 0.26 -7.66 -5.59
C LEU A 33 1.24 -6.95 -6.53
N SER A 34 1.32 -5.63 -6.47
CA SER A 34 2.31 -4.82 -7.20
C SER A 34 3.74 -5.17 -6.79
N ILE A 35 3.98 -5.39 -5.48
CA ILE A 35 5.28 -5.84 -4.97
C ILE A 35 5.61 -7.25 -5.47
N LEU A 36 4.68 -8.20 -5.39
CA LEU A 36 4.86 -9.57 -5.90
C LEU A 36 5.13 -9.58 -7.40
N ASN A 37 4.47 -8.72 -8.16
CA ASN A 37 4.66 -8.56 -9.60
C ASN A 37 6.02 -7.91 -9.96
N GLY A 38 6.64 -7.20 -9.01
CA GLY A 38 7.92 -6.51 -9.18
C GLY A 38 7.80 -5.09 -9.73
N ASN A 39 6.59 -4.53 -9.79
CA ASN A 39 6.31 -3.16 -10.23
C ASN A 39 6.68 -2.14 -9.14
N THR A 40 6.56 -2.51 -7.86
CA THR A 40 6.96 -1.69 -6.73
C THR A 40 7.96 -2.40 -5.82
N ARG A 41 8.62 -1.63 -4.95
CA ARG A 41 9.65 -2.12 -4.02
C ARG A 41 8.99 -2.74 -2.78
N GLY A 42 9.67 -3.75 -2.24
CA GLY A 42 9.28 -4.42 -1.01
C GLY A 42 10.15 -5.65 -0.81
N LEU A 43 9.91 -6.43 0.22
CA LEU A 43 10.53 -7.73 0.42
C LEU A 43 9.47 -8.82 0.35
N VAL A 44 9.86 -9.98 -0.10
CA VAL A 44 8.98 -11.15 -0.22
C VAL A 44 9.71 -12.36 0.31
N TRP A 45 9.05 -13.11 1.18
CA TRP A 45 9.50 -14.43 1.63
C TRP A 45 8.43 -15.45 1.28
N THR A 46 8.84 -16.62 0.81
CA THR A 46 7.95 -17.73 0.48
C THR A 46 8.44 -19.02 1.13
N ASP A 47 7.55 -19.98 1.33
CA ASP A 47 7.86 -21.32 1.84
C ASP A 47 8.53 -22.21 0.76
N ASP A 48 8.26 -21.96 -0.52
CA ASP A 48 8.89 -22.64 -1.66
C ASP A 48 9.08 -21.66 -2.84
N PRO A 49 10.29 -21.51 -3.39
CA PRO A 49 10.57 -20.58 -4.48
C PRO A 49 9.95 -20.98 -5.82
N THR A 50 9.55 -22.24 -5.99
CA THR A 50 9.01 -22.77 -7.25
C THR A 50 7.50 -22.98 -7.20
N ALA A 51 6.97 -23.39 -6.05
CA ALA A 51 5.56 -23.68 -5.81
C ALA A 51 5.09 -23.10 -4.45
N PRO A 52 5.15 -21.78 -4.27
CA PRO A 52 4.81 -21.15 -3.01
C PRO A 52 3.35 -21.38 -2.64
N ARG A 53 3.13 -21.80 -1.39
CA ARG A 53 1.79 -21.90 -0.77
C ARG A 53 1.52 -20.69 0.12
N LEU A 54 2.57 -20.16 0.75
CA LEU A 54 2.50 -19.06 1.71
C LEU A 54 3.55 -18.02 1.39
N ALA A 55 3.18 -16.76 1.50
CA ALA A 55 4.12 -15.64 1.42
C ALA A 55 3.90 -14.63 2.54
N VAL A 56 5.00 -13.99 2.93
CA VAL A 56 5.05 -12.77 3.72
C VAL A 56 5.62 -11.68 2.83
N VAL A 57 4.89 -10.59 2.65
CA VAL A 57 5.26 -9.48 1.78
C VAL A 57 5.38 -8.21 2.63
N TYR A 58 6.51 -7.54 2.56
CA TYR A 58 6.75 -6.26 3.23
C TYR A 58 6.75 -5.12 2.24
N SER A 59 6.11 -4.02 2.61
CA SER A 59 6.08 -2.77 1.86
C SER A 59 6.98 -1.72 2.50
N TYR A 60 7.95 -1.19 1.75
CA TYR A 60 8.77 -0.07 2.24
C TYR A 60 7.92 1.20 2.46
N LEU A 61 6.92 1.46 1.61
CA LEU A 61 6.06 2.64 1.73
C LEU A 61 5.13 2.57 2.95
N LEU A 62 4.51 1.40 3.20
CA LEU A 62 3.52 1.26 4.27
C LEU A 62 4.14 0.91 5.61
N GLY A 63 5.41 0.46 5.64
CA GLY A 63 6.03 -0.08 6.85
C GLY A 63 5.32 -1.34 7.38
N GLY A 64 4.47 -1.99 6.59
CA GLY A 64 3.59 -3.07 7.00
C GLY A 64 3.76 -4.34 6.18
N PHE A 65 3.18 -5.42 6.67
CA PHE A 65 3.28 -6.76 6.09
C PHE A 65 1.94 -7.28 5.60
N GLN A 66 1.98 -8.12 4.56
CA GLN A 66 0.82 -8.89 4.07
C GLN A 66 1.14 -10.37 4.14
N ILE A 67 0.19 -11.15 4.68
CA ILE A 67 0.24 -12.61 4.71
C ILE A 67 -0.69 -13.12 3.60
N MET A 68 -0.15 -13.89 2.66
CA MET A 68 -0.83 -14.29 1.43
C MET A 68 -0.71 -15.80 1.18
N GLY A 69 -1.71 -16.38 0.52
CA GLY A 69 -1.69 -17.78 0.11
C GLY A 69 -2.55 -18.70 0.97
N THR A 70 -2.03 -19.86 1.35
CA THR A 70 -2.76 -20.92 2.08
C THR A 70 -2.28 -21.02 3.52
N PRO A 71 -3.17 -21.10 4.52
CA PRO A 71 -2.80 -21.28 5.91
C PRO A 71 -2.01 -22.57 6.16
N LEU A 72 -1.11 -22.52 7.12
CA LEU A 72 -0.40 -23.67 7.66
C LEU A 72 -1.39 -24.61 8.37
N GLN A 73 -1.02 -25.90 8.49
CA GLN A 73 -1.94 -26.92 8.95
C GLN A 73 -1.49 -27.63 10.24
N THR A 74 -0.21 -27.58 10.59
CA THR A 74 0.34 -28.33 11.72
C THR A 74 0.98 -27.42 12.77
N ALA A 75 1.04 -27.90 14.00
CA ALA A 75 1.69 -27.18 15.10
C ALA A 75 3.19 -26.97 14.85
N GLU A 76 3.84 -27.90 14.16
CA GLU A 76 5.24 -27.81 13.77
C GLU A 76 5.45 -26.68 12.74
N GLU A 77 4.56 -26.56 11.76
CA GLU A 77 4.59 -25.46 10.78
C GLU A 77 4.37 -24.12 11.48
N TYR A 78 3.45 -24.03 12.42
CA TYR A 78 3.20 -22.80 13.20
C TYR A 78 4.43 -22.39 14.03
N ALA A 79 5.04 -23.35 14.71
CA ALA A 79 6.27 -23.08 15.48
C ALA A 79 7.42 -22.62 14.58
N ALA A 80 7.62 -23.28 13.44
CA ALA A 80 8.65 -22.88 12.47
C ALA A 80 8.37 -21.48 11.87
N PHE A 81 7.10 -21.13 11.62
CA PHE A 81 6.71 -19.84 11.11
C PHE A 81 6.92 -18.73 12.14
N ARG A 82 6.61 -18.99 13.41
CA ARG A 82 6.93 -18.09 14.52
C ARG A 82 8.45 -17.82 14.62
N LEU A 83 9.26 -18.88 14.59
CA LEU A 83 10.74 -18.75 14.60
C LEU A 83 11.27 -17.98 13.41
N PHE A 84 10.63 -18.09 12.24
CA PHE A 84 10.99 -17.27 11.08
C PHE A 84 10.77 -15.77 11.36
N PHE A 85 9.65 -15.39 11.97
CA PHE A 85 9.42 -13.99 12.38
C PHE A 85 10.43 -13.54 13.41
N GLU A 86 10.62 -14.30 14.48
CA GLU A 86 11.53 -13.94 15.60
C GLU A 86 12.99 -13.81 15.15
N ASN A 87 13.46 -14.67 14.24
CA ASN A 87 14.85 -14.71 13.82
C ASN A 87 15.18 -13.93 12.55
N LYS A 88 14.18 -13.54 11.74
CA LYS A 88 14.40 -12.89 10.45
C LYS A 88 13.61 -11.60 10.28
N VAL A 89 12.30 -11.63 10.52
CA VAL A 89 11.43 -10.50 10.21
C VAL A 89 11.54 -9.42 11.30
N PHE A 90 11.45 -9.80 12.59
CA PHE A 90 11.47 -8.82 13.69
C PHE A 90 12.81 -8.11 13.86
N PRO A 91 13.98 -8.77 13.75
CA PRO A 91 15.25 -8.05 13.73
C PRO A 91 15.32 -7.05 12.56
N LEU A 92 14.92 -7.47 11.34
CA LEU A 92 14.89 -6.59 10.18
C LEU A 92 13.95 -5.39 10.40
N ALA A 93 12.74 -5.64 10.93
CA ALA A 93 11.75 -4.60 11.20
C ALA A 93 12.24 -3.59 12.24
N LYS A 94 12.86 -4.07 13.34
CA LYS A 94 13.34 -3.22 14.43
C LYS A 94 14.64 -2.50 14.10
N ASP A 95 15.62 -3.23 13.55
CA ASP A 95 17.01 -2.75 13.46
C ASP A 95 17.30 -2.05 12.12
N GLU A 96 16.66 -2.48 11.01
CA GLU A 96 16.90 -1.88 9.69
C GLU A 96 15.78 -0.90 9.27
N PHE A 97 14.53 -1.15 9.68
CA PHE A 97 13.39 -0.30 9.31
C PHE A 97 12.93 0.60 10.46
N GLU A 98 13.53 0.47 11.63
CA GLU A 98 13.24 1.29 12.81
C GLU A 98 11.73 1.30 13.19
N LEU A 99 11.02 0.19 12.95
CA LEU A 99 9.60 0.06 13.28
C LEU A 99 9.41 -0.17 14.78
N SER A 100 8.46 0.53 15.38
CA SER A 100 8.06 0.35 16.78
C SER A 100 7.05 -0.78 16.98
N GLU A 101 6.43 -1.26 15.89
CA GLU A 101 5.37 -2.26 15.90
C GLU A 101 5.48 -3.22 14.71
N PHE A 102 4.88 -4.39 14.84
CA PHE A 102 4.66 -5.32 13.74
C PHE A 102 3.24 -5.19 13.25
N ALA A 103 3.04 -4.43 12.17
CA ALA A 103 1.74 -4.25 11.55
C ALA A 103 1.57 -5.18 10.35
N TYR A 104 0.44 -5.89 10.28
CA TYR A 104 0.16 -6.82 9.19
C TYR A 104 -1.32 -6.85 8.81
N SER A 105 -1.59 -7.29 7.58
CA SER A 105 -2.90 -7.73 7.11
C SER A 105 -2.79 -9.14 6.54
N ALA A 106 -3.93 -9.78 6.33
CA ALA A 106 -4.00 -11.15 5.80
C ALA A 106 -5.10 -11.23 4.73
N ASP A 107 -4.82 -11.93 3.63
CA ASP A 107 -5.73 -12.03 2.49
C ASP A 107 -7.05 -12.74 2.82
N THR A 108 -7.04 -13.64 3.81
CA THR A 108 -8.22 -14.43 4.21
C THR A 108 -8.36 -14.47 5.73
N GLU A 109 -9.58 -14.70 6.21
CA GLU A 109 -9.82 -14.87 7.66
C GLU A 109 -9.05 -16.09 8.21
N ALA A 110 -8.92 -17.17 7.45
CA ALA A 110 -8.14 -18.33 7.86
C ALA A 110 -6.64 -18.02 8.06
N LEU A 111 -6.05 -17.13 7.22
CA LEU A 111 -4.69 -16.63 7.44
C LEU A 111 -4.63 -15.69 8.65
N SER A 112 -5.66 -14.89 8.86
CA SER A 112 -5.76 -14.02 10.03
C SER A 112 -5.83 -14.83 11.33
N ASP A 113 -6.64 -15.89 11.37
CA ASP A 113 -6.74 -16.81 12.52
C ASP A 113 -5.41 -17.54 12.75
N MET A 114 -4.75 -17.99 11.69
CA MET A 114 -3.40 -18.55 11.78
C MET A 114 -2.43 -17.57 12.47
N MET A 115 -2.44 -16.30 12.09
CA MET A 115 -1.55 -15.28 12.69
C MET A 115 -1.90 -15.04 14.17
N ARG A 116 -3.18 -15.06 14.56
CA ARG A 116 -3.59 -15.00 15.98
C ARG A 116 -3.05 -16.18 16.79
N VAL A 117 -3.03 -17.39 16.19
CA VAL A 117 -2.44 -18.56 16.84
C VAL A 117 -0.92 -18.45 16.93
N VAL A 118 -0.26 -18.02 15.86
CA VAL A 118 1.21 -17.84 15.84
C VAL A 118 1.68 -16.82 16.88
N PHE A 119 0.89 -15.76 17.12
CA PHE A 119 1.19 -14.68 18.07
C PHE A 119 0.20 -14.60 19.23
N PHE A 120 -0.21 -15.77 19.74
CA PHE A 120 -1.24 -15.92 20.80
C PHE A 120 -0.87 -15.19 22.12
N ASP A 121 0.40 -14.91 22.33
CA ASP A 121 0.98 -14.25 23.51
C ASP A 121 1.12 -12.71 23.33
N LYS A 122 0.76 -12.18 22.15
CA LYS A 122 0.81 -10.74 21.87
C LYS A 122 -0.56 -10.11 22.03
N GLU A 123 -0.59 -8.90 22.59
CA GLU A 123 -1.78 -8.05 22.58
C GLU A 123 -1.96 -7.46 21.19
N LEU A 124 -3.01 -7.88 20.47
CA LEU A 124 -3.28 -7.47 19.11
C LEU A 124 -4.27 -6.30 19.10
N PHE A 125 -3.85 -5.21 18.48
CA PHE A 125 -4.71 -4.12 18.06
C PHE A 125 -5.18 -4.35 16.63
N GLU A 126 -6.31 -3.75 16.24
CA GLU A 126 -6.79 -3.85 14.87
C GLU A 126 -7.49 -2.57 14.43
N GLN A 127 -7.37 -2.27 13.12
CA GLN A 127 -8.06 -1.17 12.47
C GLN A 127 -8.68 -1.67 11.16
N LYS A 128 -9.95 -1.35 10.98
CA LYS A 128 -10.69 -1.69 9.77
C LYS A 128 -10.35 -0.75 8.63
N GLN A 129 -10.05 -1.34 7.48
CA GLN A 129 -9.82 -0.63 6.23
C GLN A 129 -10.98 -0.88 5.27
N LEU A 130 -11.43 0.16 4.59
CA LEU A 130 -12.44 0.11 3.54
C LEU A 130 -11.76 0.17 2.18
N VAL A 131 -12.23 -0.64 1.24
CA VAL A 131 -11.75 -0.67 -0.14
C VAL A 131 -12.82 -0.12 -1.06
N TYR A 132 -12.46 0.90 -1.81
CA TYR A 132 -13.30 1.53 -2.83
C TYR A 132 -12.71 1.31 -4.22
N ARG A 133 -13.59 1.22 -5.20
CA ARG A 133 -13.26 1.00 -6.61
C ARG A 133 -14.03 1.99 -7.48
N THR A 134 -13.46 2.39 -8.60
CA THR A 134 -14.16 3.23 -9.60
C THR A 134 -15.38 2.47 -10.13
N ALA A 135 -16.54 3.12 -10.20
CA ALA A 135 -17.73 2.51 -10.77
C ALA A 135 -17.56 2.28 -12.28
N GLU A 136 -18.09 1.17 -12.81
CA GLU A 136 -18.09 0.88 -14.25
C GLU A 136 -18.79 1.99 -15.06
N GLU A 137 -19.92 2.48 -14.55
CA GLU A 137 -20.70 3.59 -15.11
C GLU A 137 -20.26 4.95 -14.54
N TYR A 138 -18.97 5.14 -14.29
CA TYR A 138 -18.49 6.43 -13.83
C TYR A 138 -18.82 7.51 -14.85
N SER A 139 -19.72 8.41 -14.50
CA SER A 139 -19.94 9.67 -15.20
C SER A 139 -18.97 10.70 -14.65
N ALA A 140 -18.21 11.33 -15.55
CA ALA A 140 -17.43 12.51 -15.19
C ALA A 140 -18.43 13.62 -14.77
N ALA A 141 -18.83 13.60 -13.49
CA ALA A 141 -19.52 14.75 -12.92
C ALA A 141 -18.58 15.96 -13.06
N GLU A 142 -19.15 17.13 -13.23
CA GLU A 142 -18.38 18.38 -13.34
C GLU A 142 -17.23 18.37 -12.32
N MET A 143 -16.02 18.69 -12.81
CA MET A 143 -14.84 18.76 -11.96
C MET A 143 -15.16 19.58 -10.71
N PRO A 144 -14.95 19.08 -9.51
CA PRO A 144 -15.24 19.84 -8.30
C PRO A 144 -14.45 21.13 -8.36
N PHE A 145 -15.13 22.25 -8.13
CA PHE A 145 -14.50 23.56 -8.12
C PHE A 145 -13.49 23.59 -6.97
N ILE A 146 -12.21 23.77 -7.28
CA ILE A 146 -11.20 23.99 -6.26
C ILE A 146 -11.38 25.44 -5.80
N HIS A 147 -11.82 25.64 -4.58
CA HIS A 147 -11.99 26.96 -4.01
C HIS A 147 -10.63 27.63 -3.78
N ALA A 148 -10.23 28.49 -4.71
CA ALA A 148 -9.07 29.35 -4.53
C ALA A 148 -9.33 30.34 -3.38
N ALA A 149 -8.39 30.48 -2.46
CA ALA A 149 -8.44 31.57 -1.49
C ALA A 149 -7.94 32.85 -2.15
N GLU A 150 -8.68 33.96 -1.94
CA GLU A 150 -8.23 35.33 -2.25
C GLU A 150 -7.62 35.55 -3.65
N GLY A 151 -8.23 34.96 -4.71
CA GLY A 151 -7.89 35.30 -6.09
C GLY A 151 -6.59 34.70 -6.65
N ARG A 152 -5.94 33.79 -5.94
CA ARG A 152 -4.80 33.02 -6.48
C ARG A 152 -5.31 31.75 -7.15
N PRO A 153 -5.15 31.59 -8.48
CA PRO A 153 -5.61 30.40 -9.18
C PRO A 153 -4.82 29.17 -8.74
N MET A 154 -5.52 28.09 -8.39
CA MET A 154 -4.92 26.78 -8.21
C MET A 154 -4.87 26.03 -9.54
N ARG A 155 -3.80 25.29 -9.76
CA ARG A 155 -3.60 24.47 -10.96
C ARG A 155 -3.20 23.04 -10.61
N ILE A 156 -3.68 22.08 -11.39
CA ILE A 156 -3.23 20.68 -11.26
C ILE A 156 -2.07 20.46 -12.23
N ARG A 157 -0.98 19.89 -11.72
CA ARG A 157 0.19 19.49 -12.49
C ARG A 157 0.45 18.00 -12.31
N ARG A 158 0.74 17.30 -13.41
CA ARG A 158 1.22 15.92 -13.37
C ARG A 158 2.72 15.88 -13.12
N ALA A 159 3.17 14.88 -12.32
CA ALA A 159 4.59 14.58 -12.17
C ALA A 159 5.22 14.26 -13.53
N SER A 160 6.38 14.87 -13.80
CA SER A 160 7.15 14.70 -15.03
C SER A 160 8.60 15.12 -14.79
N GLU A 161 9.49 14.79 -15.71
CA GLU A 161 10.88 15.24 -15.66
C GLU A 161 11.01 16.78 -15.66
N SER A 162 10.12 17.50 -16.37
CA SER A 162 10.11 18.96 -16.33
C SER A 162 9.65 19.47 -14.96
N PHE A 163 8.58 18.87 -14.39
CA PHE A 163 8.08 19.25 -13.06
C PHE A 163 9.14 19.01 -11.98
N LEU A 164 9.89 17.89 -12.07
CA LEU A 164 10.99 17.59 -11.16
C LEU A 164 12.09 18.68 -11.19
N ARG A 165 12.41 19.21 -12.36
CA ARG A 165 13.41 20.29 -12.49
C ARG A 165 12.91 21.66 -12.07
N GLU A 166 11.61 21.91 -12.23
CA GLU A 166 11.00 23.21 -12.00
C GLU A 166 10.53 23.43 -10.56
N ASN A 167 10.27 22.37 -9.79
CA ASN A 167 9.68 22.47 -8.46
C ASN A 167 10.57 21.83 -7.39
N ALA A 168 11.22 22.68 -6.59
CA ALA A 168 12.15 22.23 -5.54
C ALA A 168 11.43 21.48 -4.40
N GLU A 169 10.18 21.83 -4.08
CA GLU A 169 9.40 21.12 -3.07
C GLU A 169 9.08 19.68 -3.52
N PHE A 170 8.71 19.49 -4.80
CA PHE A 170 8.53 18.15 -5.36
C PHE A 170 9.82 17.33 -5.26
N ALA A 171 10.95 17.90 -5.68
CA ALA A 171 12.24 17.20 -5.65
C ALA A 171 12.70 16.85 -4.22
N GLY A 172 12.44 17.74 -3.25
CA GLY A 172 12.90 17.58 -1.87
C GLY A 172 11.99 16.72 -0.97
N ALA A 173 10.68 16.86 -1.12
CA ALA A 173 9.72 16.21 -0.23
C ALA A 173 9.05 14.98 -0.84
N TYR A 174 8.55 15.08 -2.06
CA TYR A 174 7.72 14.03 -2.66
C TYR A 174 8.50 12.99 -3.47
N LEU A 175 9.62 13.37 -4.08
CA LEU A 175 10.46 12.40 -4.79
C LEU A 175 11.02 11.31 -3.86
N PRO A 176 11.54 11.61 -2.65
CA PRO A 176 11.95 10.57 -1.71
C PRO A 176 10.83 9.58 -1.37
N GLU A 177 9.61 10.05 -1.10
CA GLU A 177 8.42 9.22 -0.85
C GLU A 177 8.12 8.29 -2.05
N ILE A 178 8.12 8.84 -3.27
CA ILE A 178 7.94 8.04 -4.49
C ILE A 178 9.01 6.94 -4.60
N LEU A 179 10.25 7.23 -4.22
CA LEU A 179 11.37 6.27 -4.30
C LEU A 179 11.33 5.19 -3.22
N GLU A 180 10.48 5.30 -2.20
CA GLU A 180 10.16 4.18 -1.31
C GLU A 180 9.44 3.06 -2.08
N SER A 181 8.52 3.41 -2.97
CA SER A 181 7.77 2.46 -3.79
C SER A 181 8.45 2.08 -5.10
N TYR A 182 9.25 2.95 -5.70
CA TYR A 182 9.82 2.75 -7.04
C TYR A 182 11.35 2.82 -7.04
N LYS A 183 11.98 2.09 -7.95
CA LYS A 183 13.46 2.02 -8.03
C LYS A 183 14.10 3.33 -8.49
N SER A 184 13.37 4.12 -9.25
CA SER A 184 13.79 5.42 -9.77
C SER A 184 12.58 6.23 -10.20
N PHE A 185 12.77 7.53 -10.42
CA PHE A 185 11.71 8.38 -10.98
C PHE A 185 11.29 7.96 -12.40
N ALA A 186 12.22 7.47 -13.21
CA ALA A 186 11.90 6.93 -14.52
C ALA A 186 11.05 5.64 -14.43
N ASP A 187 11.33 4.77 -13.45
CA ASP A 187 10.53 3.59 -13.16
C ASP A 187 9.12 3.97 -12.70
N PHE A 188 9.02 4.97 -11.81
CA PHE A 188 7.73 5.54 -11.42
C PHE A 188 6.93 6.08 -12.61
N LEU A 189 7.53 6.88 -13.49
CA LEU A 189 6.84 7.44 -14.66
C LEU A 189 6.34 6.36 -15.64
N LYS A 190 6.95 5.16 -15.61
CA LYS A 190 6.57 4.00 -16.42
C LYS A 190 5.40 3.23 -15.82
N HIS A 191 5.38 3.03 -14.50
CA HIS A 191 4.43 2.14 -13.80
C HIS A 191 3.44 2.89 -12.93
N GLY A 192 3.62 4.20 -12.77
CA GLY A 192 2.81 5.02 -11.89
C GLY A 192 2.53 6.41 -12.43
N PHE A 193 1.89 7.21 -11.61
CA PHE A 193 1.59 8.62 -11.88
C PHE A 193 1.40 9.38 -10.58
N ALA A 194 1.54 10.69 -10.63
CA ALA A 194 1.11 11.58 -9.56
C ALA A 194 0.58 12.90 -10.11
N PHE A 195 -0.34 13.50 -9.38
CA PHE A 195 -0.85 14.85 -9.63
C PHE A 195 -0.72 15.69 -8.37
N PHE A 196 -0.43 16.95 -8.57
CA PHE A 196 -0.22 17.96 -7.54
C PHE A 196 -1.10 19.16 -7.79
N VAL A 197 -1.76 19.67 -6.76
CA VAL A 197 -2.41 20.98 -6.80
C VAL A 197 -1.42 22.03 -6.32
N LEU A 198 -1.20 23.08 -7.11
CA LEU A 198 -0.31 24.17 -6.80
C LEU A 198 -1.08 25.50 -6.67
N GLU A 199 -0.72 26.29 -5.67
CA GLU A 199 -1.01 27.71 -5.57
C GLU A 199 0.29 28.50 -5.77
N GLY A 200 0.46 29.12 -6.95
CA GLY A 200 1.78 29.59 -7.37
C GLY A 200 2.75 28.43 -7.56
N GLU A 201 3.84 28.42 -6.81
CA GLU A 201 4.84 27.34 -6.81
C GLU A 201 4.67 26.35 -5.63
N ASN A 202 3.80 26.68 -4.65
CA ASN A 202 3.60 25.86 -3.46
C ASN A 202 2.67 24.68 -3.76
N ILE A 203 3.05 23.48 -3.35
CA ILE A 203 2.20 22.31 -3.41
C ILE A 203 1.20 22.36 -2.26
N CYS A 204 -0.11 22.29 -2.58
CA CYS A 204 -1.21 22.33 -1.63
C CYS A 204 -1.75 20.95 -1.28
N GLY A 205 -1.58 19.98 -2.18
CA GLY A 205 -1.96 18.60 -2.02
C GLY A 205 -1.51 17.77 -3.21
N ASN A 206 -1.53 16.47 -3.03
CA ASN A 206 -1.09 15.48 -4.01
C ASN A 206 -2.00 14.25 -4.06
N ILE A 207 -1.88 13.50 -5.14
CA ILE A 207 -2.30 12.12 -5.27
C ILE A 207 -1.21 11.36 -6.00
N ILE A 208 -0.75 10.26 -5.43
CA ILE A 208 0.38 9.47 -5.94
C ILE A 208 -0.07 8.02 -6.07
N SER A 209 0.22 7.38 -7.18
CA SER A 209 0.01 5.93 -7.32
C SER A 209 1.09 5.17 -6.56
N ASN A 210 0.66 4.27 -5.69
CA ASN A 210 1.49 3.50 -4.78
C ASN A 210 1.70 2.05 -5.25
N GLY A 211 1.08 1.68 -6.37
CA GLY A 211 1.22 0.37 -7.00
C GLY A 211 0.22 0.17 -8.13
N GLU A 212 0.54 -0.81 -8.99
CA GLU A 212 -0.31 -1.22 -10.10
C GLU A 212 -0.23 -2.74 -10.27
N TYR A 213 -1.38 -3.37 -10.50
CA TYR A 213 -1.47 -4.78 -10.85
C TYR A 213 -2.75 -5.04 -11.67
N ASN A 214 -2.59 -5.67 -12.84
CA ASN A 214 -3.69 -6.07 -13.75
C ASN A 214 -4.68 -4.93 -14.06
N GLY A 215 -4.19 -3.74 -14.36
CA GLY A 215 -5.03 -2.60 -14.70
C GLY A 215 -5.69 -1.92 -13.50
N CYS A 216 -5.39 -2.33 -12.27
CA CYS A 216 -5.82 -1.64 -11.06
C CYS A 216 -4.65 -0.84 -10.48
N CYS A 217 -4.87 0.46 -10.25
CA CYS A 217 -3.89 1.35 -9.63
C CYS A 217 -4.37 1.75 -8.23
N ILE A 218 -3.57 1.47 -7.20
CA ILE A 218 -3.83 1.97 -5.85
C ILE A 218 -3.17 3.33 -5.67
N VAL A 219 -3.88 4.27 -5.05
CA VAL A 219 -3.42 5.64 -4.86
C VAL A 219 -3.51 6.09 -3.41
N GLY A 220 -2.55 6.92 -2.98
CA GLY A 220 -2.60 7.70 -1.75
C GLY A 220 -2.75 9.19 -2.08
N ALA A 221 -3.49 9.93 -1.25
CA ALA A 221 -3.64 11.37 -1.41
C ALA A 221 -3.50 12.09 -0.09
N ASP A 222 -2.86 13.25 -0.14
CA ASP A 222 -2.75 14.17 0.99
C ASP A 222 -3.11 15.60 0.58
N THR A 223 -3.59 16.36 1.57
CA THR A 223 -3.84 17.80 1.44
C THR A 223 -3.31 18.49 2.68
N LYS A 224 -2.39 19.43 2.50
CA LYS A 224 -1.82 20.21 3.60
C LYS A 224 -2.91 20.85 4.44
N ALA A 225 -2.72 20.87 5.75
CA ALA A 225 -3.74 21.24 6.74
C ALA A 225 -4.43 22.58 6.42
N GLU A 226 -3.66 23.60 6.03
CA GLU A 226 -4.12 24.95 5.68
C GLU A 226 -4.94 25.03 4.38
N TYR A 227 -4.88 23.96 3.55
CA TYR A 227 -5.61 23.87 2.28
C TYR A 227 -6.79 22.88 2.33
N ARG A 228 -7.04 22.26 3.47
CA ARG A 228 -8.17 21.31 3.64
C ARG A 228 -9.53 21.99 3.45
N ARG A 229 -10.55 21.17 3.11
CA ARG A 229 -11.94 21.61 2.86
C ARG A 229 -12.12 22.59 1.69
N ARG A 230 -11.17 22.58 0.74
CA ARG A 230 -11.22 23.39 -0.49
C ARG A 230 -11.49 22.53 -1.75
N GLY A 231 -11.88 21.27 -1.61
CA GLY A 231 -12.16 20.35 -2.73
C GLY A 231 -10.91 19.74 -3.39
N ILE A 232 -9.71 19.97 -2.84
CA ILE A 232 -8.44 19.54 -3.45
C ILE A 232 -8.38 18.01 -3.59
N ALA A 233 -8.64 17.25 -2.53
CA ALA A 233 -8.59 15.78 -2.56
C ALA A 233 -9.57 15.20 -3.60
N SER A 234 -10.80 15.71 -3.67
CA SER A 234 -11.79 15.27 -4.65
C SER A 234 -11.39 15.63 -6.09
N ALA A 235 -10.81 16.81 -6.32
CA ALA A 235 -10.31 17.20 -7.64
C ALA A 235 -9.15 16.30 -8.08
N LEU A 236 -8.19 16.02 -7.20
CA LEU A 236 -7.07 15.13 -7.46
C LEU A 236 -7.55 13.70 -7.76
N LEU A 237 -8.48 13.17 -6.96
CA LEU A 237 -9.02 11.83 -7.17
C LEU A 237 -9.76 11.70 -8.50
N ARG A 238 -10.60 12.68 -8.87
CA ARG A 238 -11.27 12.69 -10.18
C ARG A 238 -10.25 12.76 -11.32
N THR A 239 -9.22 13.61 -11.20
CA THR A 239 -8.15 13.68 -12.21
C THR A 239 -7.42 12.34 -12.35
N ALA A 240 -7.16 11.66 -11.24
CA ALA A 240 -6.53 10.33 -11.24
C ALA A 240 -7.44 9.27 -11.89
N ILE A 241 -8.74 9.28 -11.59
CA ILE A 241 -9.73 8.36 -12.19
C ILE A 241 -9.78 8.57 -13.71
N GLU A 242 -9.91 9.80 -14.21
CA GLU A 242 -9.94 10.10 -15.63
C GLU A 242 -8.66 9.64 -16.33
N PHE A 243 -7.50 9.98 -15.74
CA PHE A 243 -6.20 9.58 -16.26
C PHE A 243 -6.00 8.06 -16.31
N ALA A 244 -6.46 7.32 -15.31
CA ALA A 244 -6.39 5.86 -15.28
C ALA A 244 -7.31 5.26 -16.36
N ARG A 245 -8.54 5.74 -16.48
CA ARG A 245 -9.51 5.27 -17.49
C ARG A 245 -9.04 5.46 -18.93
N GLU A 246 -8.40 6.58 -19.24
CA GLU A 246 -7.80 6.81 -20.57
C GLU A 246 -6.76 5.74 -20.94
N ARG A 247 -6.25 5.01 -19.96
CA ARG A 247 -5.24 3.93 -20.09
C ARG A 247 -5.83 2.53 -19.94
N GLY A 248 -7.15 2.44 -19.81
CA GLY A 248 -7.84 1.17 -19.56
C GLY A 248 -7.63 0.64 -18.12
N ASN A 249 -7.25 1.51 -17.19
CA ASN A 249 -7.03 1.18 -15.78
C ASN A 249 -8.17 1.72 -14.91
N GLU A 250 -8.28 1.16 -13.70
CA GLU A 250 -9.18 1.67 -12.65
C GLU A 250 -8.40 2.07 -11.40
N ILE A 251 -9.03 2.94 -10.59
CA ILE A 251 -8.45 3.37 -9.32
C ILE A 251 -9.03 2.54 -8.16
N ILE A 252 -8.13 2.09 -7.30
CA ILE A 252 -8.43 1.53 -5.99
C ILE A 252 -8.05 2.56 -4.93
N TRP A 253 -8.96 2.74 -3.96
CA TRP A 253 -8.77 3.64 -2.83
C TRP A 253 -8.98 2.86 -1.54
N GLU A 254 -7.98 2.82 -0.68
CA GLU A 254 -8.04 2.18 0.62
C GLU A 254 -7.93 3.25 1.72
N CYS A 255 -8.76 3.14 2.74
CA CYS A 255 -8.68 4.05 3.89
C CYS A 255 -9.26 3.42 5.15
N ALA A 256 -8.77 3.84 6.32
CA ALA A 256 -9.35 3.48 7.59
C ALA A 256 -10.84 3.90 7.66
N GLU A 257 -11.70 3.05 8.22
CA GLU A 257 -13.14 3.34 8.38
C GLU A 257 -13.38 4.62 9.20
N GLU A 258 -12.52 4.91 10.17
CA GLU A 258 -12.60 6.13 10.99
C GLU A 258 -12.11 7.39 10.26
N ASN A 259 -11.41 7.23 9.13
CA ASN A 259 -10.98 8.38 8.33
C ASN A 259 -12.13 8.93 7.48
N ILE A 260 -13.11 9.51 8.16
CA ILE A 260 -14.33 10.06 7.53
C ILE A 260 -14.03 11.02 6.37
N PRO A 261 -13.02 11.92 6.42
CA PRO A 261 -12.68 12.75 5.26
C PRO A 261 -12.30 11.93 4.03
N SER A 262 -11.54 10.85 4.19
CA SER A 262 -11.11 9.96 3.09
C SER A 262 -12.31 9.18 2.52
N VAL A 263 -13.14 8.62 3.38
CA VAL A 263 -14.39 7.94 3.01
C VAL A 263 -15.28 8.87 2.16
N ARG A 264 -15.55 10.08 2.65
CA ARG A 264 -16.37 11.07 1.91
C ARG A 264 -15.74 11.49 0.59
N THR A 265 -14.42 11.56 0.52
CA THR A 265 -13.71 11.88 -0.74
C THR A 265 -13.98 10.79 -1.78
N ALA A 266 -13.80 9.52 -1.44
CA ALA A 266 -14.09 8.40 -2.34
C ALA A 266 -15.56 8.41 -2.82
N GLU A 267 -16.52 8.48 -1.90
CA GLU A 267 -17.95 8.45 -2.18
C GLU A 267 -18.39 9.66 -3.05
N SER A 268 -17.91 10.87 -2.73
CA SER A 268 -18.22 12.08 -3.50
C SER A 268 -17.63 12.07 -4.91
N CYS A 269 -16.61 11.26 -5.14
CA CYS A 269 -16.02 11.03 -6.46
C CYS A 269 -16.69 9.87 -7.22
N GLY A 270 -17.79 9.31 -6.73
CA GLY A 270 -18.53 8.23 -7.41
C GLY A 270 -17.84 6.87 -7.31
N MET A 271 -16.94 6.67 -6.35
CA MET A 271 -16.40 5.35 -6.07
C MET A 271 -17.39 4.55 -5.22
N HIS A 272 -17.45 3.24 -5.41
CA HIS A 272 -18.24 2.34 -4.61
C HIS A 272 -17.38 1.46 -3.72
N ARG A 273 -17.86 1.21 -2.52
CA ARG A 273 -17.23 0.26 -1.60
C ARG A 273 -17.36 -1.16 -2.17
N CYS A 274 -16.24 -1.84 -2.34
CA CYS A 274 -16.18 -3.20 -2.89
C CYS A 274 -15.62 -4.22 -1.90
N GLY A 275 -15.04 -3.80 -0.78
CA GLY A 275 -14.46 -4.70 0.19
C GLY A 275 -14.04 -4.02 1.48
N GLU A 276 -13.50 -4.82 2.37
CA GLU A 276 -12.90 -4.41 3.62
C GLU A 276 -11.88 -5.44 4.08
N PHE A 277 -10.89 -5.00 4.86
CA PHE A 277 -9.92 -5.85 5.54
C PHE A 277 -9.48 -5.22 6.86
N PHE A 278 -8.70 -5.97 7.65
CA PHE A 278 -8.14 -5.45 8.89
C PHE A 278 -6.63 -5.38 8.81
N VAL A 279 -6.07 -4.23 9.20
CA VAL A 279 -4.68 -4.12 9.61
C VAL A 279 -4.64 -4.44 11.09
N ARG A 280 -3.75 -5.34 11.48
CA ARG A 280 -3.52 -5.74 12.88
C ARG A 280 -2.09 -5.47 13.23
N TRP A 281 -1.86 -5.12 14.49
CA TRP A 281 -0.49 -4.90 14.96
C TRP A 281 -0.35 -5.23 16.43
N PHE A 282 0.89 -5.42 16.82
CA PHE A 282 1.32 -5.41 18.21
C PHE A 282 2.63 -4.62 18.32
N GLU A 283 2.83 -3.98 19.46
CA GLU A 283 4.04 -3.22 19.72
C GLU A 283 5.22 -4.18 19.97
N PHE A 284 6.39 -3.81 19.47
CA PHE A 284 7.62 -4.46 19.88
C PHE A 284 7.95 -4.02 21.31
N GLU A 285 8.41 -4.95 22.15
CA GLU A 285 8.94 -4.60 23.46
C GLU A 285 10.10 -3.61 23.29
N PRO A 286 10.12 -2.51 24.07
CA PRO A 286 11.24 -1.58 24.02
C PRO A 286 12.54 -2.35 24.30
N ASN A 287 13.59 -2.06 23.52
CA ASN A 287 14.90 -2.63 23.78
C ASN A 287 15.31 -2.22 25.19
N THR A 288 15.25 -3.16 26.15
CA THR A 288 15.78 -2.91 27.50
C THR A 288 17.29 -2.69 27.33
N PRO A 289 17.86 -1.57 27.82
CA PRO A 289 19.30 -1.41 27.77
C PRO A 289 19.92 -2.63 28.46
N GLN A 290 20.82 -3.32 27.78
CA GLN A 290 21.66 -4.34 28.44
C GLN A 290 22.60 -3.55 29.34
N ASP A 291 22.38 -3.66 30.69
CA ASP A 291 23.28 -3.14 31.74
C ASP A 291 24.70 -3.74 31.62
#